data_92df959b9683c34bcf471b5ccacbdc08
#
_entry.id   92df959b9683c34bcf471b5ccacbdc08
#
_cell.length_a   1.000
_cell.length_b   1.000
_cell.length_c   1.000
_cell.angle_alpha   90.00
_cell.angle_beta   90.00
_cell.angle_gamma   90.00
#
_symmetry.space_group_name_H-M   'P 1'
#
loop_
_entity.id
_entity.type
_entity.pdbx_description
1 polymer ?
#
loop_
_entity_poly.entity_id
_entity_poly.type
_entity_poly.pdbx_seq_one_letter_code
_entity_poly.pdbx_strand_id
1 'polypeptide(L)'
;MLEVKNIHQYYGGSHILRDVSLCAEQGQVTVLLGRNGVGKTTLLKSLMGLVPIKSGSLTLDGKDLSRAKPYERAAAGVGYVPQGREIFARLTVEDNLRMGLATQPGGTPIPPELFDLFPVLKQMLHRRGGDLSGGQQQQLAIARALAAKPRLLILDEPTEGIQPSIIKDIGRVILQLADVGLQGHRMAVLLCEQYYDFAEELADQYLVMDRGGVIARGPGNEMKAKNIQQWVAI
;
A
#
# COMPACT_ATOMS: atom_id res chain seq x y z
N MET A 1 -5.31 -2.14 13.20
CA MET A 1 -5.53 -0.73 12.87
C MET A 1 -4.22 0.04 12.93
N LEU A 2 -3.93 0.84 11.90
CA LEU A 2 -2.79 1.76 11.89
C LEU A 2 -3.20 3.09 12.53
N GLU A 3 -2.40 3.61 13.44
CA GLU A 3 -2.55 4.95 13.98
C GLU A 3 -1.22 5.70 13.84
N VAL A 4 -1.28 6.89 13.25
CA VAL A 4 -0.13 7.78 13.00
C VAL A 4 -0.44 9.12 13.64
N LYS A 5 0.46 9.62 14.49
CA LYS A 5 0.27 10.89 15.22
C LYS A 5 1.46 11.81 15.04
N ASN A 6 1.19 13.01 14.55
CA ASN A 6 2.08 14.16 14.50
C ASN A 6 3.48 13.83 13.93
N ILE A 7 3.53 13.08 12.80
CA ILE A 7 4.79 12.72 12.18
C ILE A 7 5.44 13.94 11.54
N HIS A 8 6.70 14.16 11.90
CA HIS A 8 7.61 15.07 11.22
C HIS A 8 8.79 14.31 10.62
N GLN A 9 9.12 14.62 9.37
CA GLN A 9 10.25 14.01 8.68
C GLN A 9 11.04 15.06 7.92
N TYR A 10 12.35 14.87 7.86
CA TYR A 10 13.29 15.77 7.21
C TYR A 10 14.28 15.01 6.32
N TYR A 11 14.64 15.58 5.17
CA TYR A 11 15.83 15.22 4.43
C TYR A 11 16.86 16.34 4.58
N GLY A 12 17.91 16.08 5.36
CA GLY A 12 18.85 17.14 5.75
C GLY A 12 18.13 18.28 6.46
N GLY A 13 18.19 19.49 5.89
CA GLY A 13 17.48 20.67 6.41
C GLY A 13 16.05 20.84 5.88
N SER A 14 15.63 20.03 4.91
CA SER A 14 14.31 20.17 4.28
C SER A 14 13.23 19.45 5.07
N HIS A 15 12.24 20.18 5.56
CA HIS A 15 11.09 19.64 6.29
C HIS A 15 10.04 19.12 5.30
N ILE A 16 9.95 17.82 5.14
CA ILE A 16 9.09 17.15 4.14
C ILE A 16 7.73 16.80 4.69
N LEU A 17 7.67 16.12 5.86
CA LEU A 17 6.39 15.83 6.50
C LEU A 17 6.19 16.75 7.71
N ARG A 18 5.02 17.37 7.75
CA ARG A 18 4.69 18.45 8.71
C ARG A 18 3.43 18.09 9.45
N ASP A 19 3.58 17.57 10.68
CA ASP A 19 2.46 17.26 11.57
C ASP A 19 1.43 16.31 10.94
N VAL A 20 1.93 15.24 10.30
CA VAL A 20 1.04 14.29 9.61
C VAL A 20 0.44 13.31 10.60
N SER A 21 -0.89 13.27 10.64
CA SER A 21 -1.66 12.32 11.44
C SER A 21 -2.71 11.65 10.56
N LEU A 22 -2.84 10.31 10.68
CA LEU A 22 -3.85 9.52 9.97
C LEU A 22 -4.16 8.23 10.73
N CYS A 23 -5.31 7.63 10.39
CA CYS A 23 -5.68 6.28 10.78
C CYS A 23 -6.03 5.47 9.54
N ALA A 24 -5.75 4.15 9.58
CA ALA A 24 -6.29 3.19 8.62
C ALA A 24 -6.90 2.03 9.39
N GLU A 25 -8.21 1.90 9.27
CA GLU A 25 -9.01 0.93 10.02
C GLU A 25 -9.03 -0.42 9.31
N GLN A 26 -9.10 -1.49 10.10
CA GLN A 26 -9.30 -2.83 9.56
C GLN A 26 -10.64 -2.91 8.82
N GLY A 27 -10.64 -3.52 7.64
CA GLY A 27 -11.84 -3.66 6.84
C GLY A 27 -12.19 -2.41 6.02
N GLN A 28 -11.28 -1.45 5.93
CA GLN A 28 -11.48 -0.20 5.19
C GLN A 28 -10.31 0.10 4.25
N VAL A 29 -10.65 0.80 3.17
CA VAL A 29 -9.69 1.42 2.25
C VAL A 29 -9.57 2.91 2.60
N THR A 30 -8.41 3.29 3.11
CA THR A 30 -8.06 4.69 3.36
C THR A 30 -7.22 5.18 2.19
N VAL A 31 -7.72 6.18 1.46
CA VAL A 31 -7.02 6.73 0.29
C VAL A 31 -6.24 7.98 0.68
N LEU A 32 -4.97 8.02 0.29
CA LEU A 32 -4.08 9.17 0.41
C LEU A 32 -3.91 9.83 -0.95
N LEU A 33 -4.49 11.00 -1.12
CA LEU A 33 -4.47 11.78 -2.35
C LEU A 33 -3.51 12.98 -2.25
N GLY A 34 -3.08 13.48 -3.39
CA GLY A 34 -2.26 14.69 -3.50
C GLY A 34 -1.40 14.68 -4.75
N ARG A 35 -0.92 15.84 -5.14
CA ARG A 35 -0.06 16.02 -6.31
C ARG A 35 1.31 15.35 -6.13
N ASN A 36 2.08 15.28 -7.21
CA ASN A 36 3.48 14.84 -7.14
C ASN A 36 4.31 15.80 -6.29
N GLY A 37 5.23 15.23 -5.50
CA GLY A 37 6.15 16.00 -4.68
C GLY A 37 5.58 16.53 -3.35
N VAL A 38 4.30 16.28 -3.01
CA VAL A 38 3.72 16.78 -1.74
C VAL A 38 4.13 15.98 -0.51
N GLY A 39 4.84 14.84 -0.69
CA GLY A 39 5.36 14.04 0.42
C GLY A 39 4.70 12.66 0.62
N LYS A 40 3.77 12.23 -0.25
CA LYS A 40 3.07 10.94 -0.15
C LYS A 40 4.02 9.75 -0.01
N THR A 41 4.89 9.52 -0.99
CA THR A 41 5.87 8.42 -0.96
C THR A 41 6.83 8.52 0.23
N THR A 42 7.20 9.75 0.66
CA THR A 42 7.99 9.94 1.89
C THR A 42 7.22 9.48 3.13
N LEU A 43 5.94 9.77 3.20
CA LEU A 43 5.07 9.26 4.28
C LEU A 43 5.05 7.74 4.26
N LEU A 44 4.76 7.10 3.13
CA LEU A 44 4.70 5.64 3.04
C LEU A 44 6.05 4.99 3.39
N LYS A 45 7.17 5.54 2.90
CA LYS A 45 8.52 5.10 3.28
C LYS A 45 8.80 5.28 4.78
N SER A 46 8.27 6.33 5.39
CA SER A 46 8.36 6.55 6.84
C SER A 46 7.52 5.53 7.61
N LEU A 47 6.32 5.18 7.12
CA LEU A 47 5.49 4.13 7.70
C LEU A 47 6.16 2.74 7.62
N MET A 48 6.96 2.49 6.59
CA MET A 48 7.75 1.28 6.44
C MET A 48 9.09 1.30 7.20
N GLY A 49 9.49 2.44 7.78
CA GLY A 49 10.77 2.59 8.46
C GLY A 49 11.98 2.65 7.51
N LEU A 50 11.75 2.80 6.20
CA LEU A 50 12.79 3.02 5.20
C LEU A 50 13.39 4.42 5.30
N VAL A 51 12.60 5.36 5.81
CA VAL A 51 13.00 6.73 6.11
C VAL A 51 12.65 7.02 7.57
N PRO A 52 13.62 7.50 8.39
CA PRO A 52 13.37 7.76 9.81
C PRO A 52 12.46 8.98 9.99
N ILE A 53 11.53 8.90 10.92
CA ILE A 53 10.77 10.04 11.41
C ILE A 53 11.60 10.82 12.45
N LYS A 54 11.44 12.14 12.49
CA LYS A 54 12.11 12.99 13.47
C LYS A 54 11.35 13.00 14.80
N SER A 55 10.02 13.05 14.72
CA SER A 55 9.10 13.04 15.87
C SER A 55 7.74 12.51 15.45
N GLY A 56 6.87 12.30 16.40
CA GLY A 56 5.57 11.66 16.23
C GLY A 56 5.60 10.19 16.62
N SER A 57 4.49 9.51 16.44
CA SER A 57 4.34 8.11 16.76
C SER A 57 3.58 7.34 15.68
N LEU A 58 3.85 6.04 15.61
CA LEU A 58 3.21 5.10 14.72
C LEU A 58 2.93 3.81 15.49
N THR A 59 1.65 3.41 15.54
CA THR A 59 1.25 2.14 16.14
C THR A 59 0.46 1.29 15.16
N LEU A 60 0.61 -0.02 15.25
CA LEU A 60 -0.22 -1.00 14.54
C LEU A 60 -0.81 -1.96 15.56
N ASP A 61 -2.14 -1.99 15.66
CA ASP A 61 -2.89 -2.77 16.67
C ASP A 61 -2.37 -2.53 18.09
N GLY A 62 -2.07 -1.26 18.44
CA GLY A 62 -1.56 -0.84 19.73
C GLY A 62 -0.05 -1.11 19.95
N LYS A 63 0.62 -1.83 19.04
CA LYS A 63 2.07 -2.05 19.10
C LYS A 63 2.80 -0.81 18.55
N ASP A 64 3.66 -0.21 19.35
CA ASP A 64 4.51 0.90 18.91
C ASP A 64 5.56 0.43 17.89
N LEU A 65 5.52 1.03 16.71
CA LEU A 65 6.45 0.79 15.61
C LEU A 65 7.27 2.04 15.24
N SER A 66 7.18 3.12 16.02
CA SER A 66 7.79 4.42 15.68
C SER A 66 9.28 4.32 15.37
N ARG A 67 10.01 3.47 16.11
CA ARG A 67 11.46 3.24 15.93
C ARG A 67 11.80 1.85 15.38
N ALA A 68 10.79 1.05 15.05
CA ALA A 68 10.98 -0.28 14.51
C ALA A 68 11.65 -0.23 13.13
N LYS A 69 12.57 -1.17 12.90
CA LYS A 69 13.25 -1.34 11.61
C LYS A 69 12.27 -1.89 10.54
N PRO A 70 12.56 -1.74 9.24
CA PRO A 70 11.66 -2.22 8.18
C PRO A 70 11.23 -3.68 8.33
N TYR A 71 12.17 -4.58 8.63
CA TYR A 71 11.85 -6.01 8.79
C TYR A 71 10.98 -6.29 10.03
N GLU A 72 11.10 -5.49 11.10
CA GLU A 72 10.26 -5.61 12.30
C GLU A 72 8.82 -5.16 12.00
N ARG A 73 8.65 -4.12 11.16
CA ARG A 73 7.33 -3.68 10.70
C ARG A 73 6.68 -4.70 9.78
N ALA A 74 7.45 -5.28 8.87
CA ALA A 74 6.98 -6.39 8.03
C ALA A 74 6.54 -7.59 8.89
N ALA A 75 7.35 -7.99 9.88
CA ALA A 75 7.01 -9.06 10.83
C ALA A 75 5.80 -8.71 11.72
N ALA A 76 5.55 -7.42 11.97
CA ALA A 76 4.35 -6.96 12.68
C ALA A 76 3.07 -6.99 11.81
N GLY A 77 3.19 -7.28 10.51
CA GLY A 77 2.06 -7.42 9.61
C GLY A 77 1.84 -6.21 8.69
N VAL A 78 2.88 -5.43 8.37
CA VAL A 78 2.81 -4.39 7.34
C VAL A 78 3.28 -4.95 6.02
N GLY A 79 2.40 -5.00 5.01
CA GLY A 79 2.74 -5.28 3.62
C GLY A 79 2.89 -3.96 2.85
N TYR A 80 3.86 -3.89 1.95
CA TYR A 80 4.12 -2.69 1.16
C TYR A 80 4.41 -3.01 -0.31
N VAL A 81 3.72 -2.32 -1.18
CA VAL A 81 3.97 -2.31 -2.63
C VAL A 81 4.41 -0.90 -3.01
N PRO A 82 5.71 -0.70 -3.29
CA PRO A 82 6.23 0.61 -3.67
C PRO A 82 5.82 1.00 -5.09
N GLN A 83 5.90 2.29 -5.39
CA GLN A 83 5.84 2.81 -6.76
C GLN A 83 6.90 2.11 -7.62
N GLY A 84 6.57 1.77 -8.86
CA GLY A 84 7.48 1.04 -9.75
C GLY A 84 7.57 -0.46 -9.49
N ARG A 85 6.71 -1.03 -8.60
CA ARG A 85 6.51 -2.47 -8.36
C ARG A 85 7.66 -3.15 -7.60
N GLU A 86 8.92 -2.83 -7.92
CA GLU A 86 10.16 -3.38 -7.32
C GLU A 86 10.14 -4.92 -7.21
N ILE A 87 9.69 -5.61 -8.26
CA ILE A 87 9.80 -7.07 -8.36
C ILE A 87 11.25 -7.49 -8.59
N PHE A 88 11.57 -8.73 -8.23
CA PHE A 88 12.86 -9.33 -8.55
C PHE A 88 12.82 -9.87 -9.98
N ALA A 89 13.22 -9.04 -10.95
CA ALA A 89 13.07 -9.33 -12.40
C ALA A 89 13.79 -10.61 -12.85
N ARG A 90 14.88 -10.99 -12.20
CA ARG A 90 15.67 -12.20 -12.54
C ARG A 90 15.15 -13.47 -11.87
N LEU A 91 14.33 -13.36 -10.84
CA LEU A 91 13.71 -14.48 -10.17
C LEU A 91 12.42 -14.89 -10.88
N THR A 92 12.01 -16.15 -10.71
CA THR A 92 10.71 -16.62 -11.18
C THR A 92 9.56 -15.97 -10.43
N VAL A 93 8.34 -16.10 -10.93
CA VAL A 93 7.12 -15.70 -10.23
C VAL A 93 7.04 -16.42 -8.87
N GLU A 94 7.29 -17.73 -8.87
CA GLU A 94 7.30 -18.53 -7.64
C GLU A 94 8.33 -18.01 -6.62
N ASP A 95 9.56 -17.74 -7.05
CA ASP A 95 10.61 -17.24 -6.16
C ASP A 95 10.26 -15.84 -5.63
N ASN A 96 9.67 -14.95 -6.47
CA ASN A 96 9.17 -13.66 -6.01
C ASN A 96 8.13 -13.82 -4.91
N LEU A 97 7.17 -14.74 -5.04
CA LEU A 97 6.16 -15.01 -4.02
C LEU A 97 6.79 -15.58 -2.75
N ARG A 98 7.78 -16.49 -2.88
CA ARG A 98 8.54 -17.03 -1.74
C ARG A 98 9.31 -15.95 -0.97
N MET A 99 9.85 -14.93 -1.67
CA MET A 99 10.49 -13.78 -1.02
C MET A 99 9.51 -13.02 -0.11
N GLY A 100 8.22 -12.98 -0.47
CA GLY A 100 7.17 -12.41 0.37
C GLY A 100 6.96 -13.15 1.70
N LEU A 101 7.41 -14.40 1.80
CA LEU A 101 7.32 -15.24 3.01
C LEU A 101 8.53 -15.09 3.95
N ALA A 102 9.48 -14.18 3.67
CA ALA A 102 10.73 -14.06 4.43
C ALA A 102 10.53 -13.81 5.95
N THR A 103 9.37 -13.31 6.36
CA THR A 103 9.01 -13.09 7.77
C THR A 103 8.28 -14.29 8.40
N GLN A 104 8.02 -15.35 7.62
CA GLN A 104 7.31 -16.55 8.05
C GLN A 104 8.31 -17.67 8.37
N PRO A 105 7.90 -18.69 9.14
CA PRO A 105 8.72 -19.87 9.37
C PRO A 105 9.19 -20.51 8.06
N GLY A 106 10.42 -21.05 8.08
CA GLY A 106 10.98 -21.76 6.92
C GLY A 106 10.07 -22.89 6.46
N GLY A 107 9.90 -23.04 5.13
CA GLY A 107 9.03 -24.05 4.55
C GLY A 107 7.54 -23.66 4.48
N THR A 108 7.15 -22.47 4.93
CA THR A 108 5.77 -21.97 4.76
C THR A 108 5.37 -21.98 3.28
N PRO A 109 4.25 -22.64 2.90
CA PRO A 109 3.81 -22.68 1.52
C PRO A 109 3.26 -21.31 1.08
N ILE A 110 3.35 -21.07 -0.23
CA ILE A 110 2.68 -19.91 -0.85
C ILE A 110 1.16 -20.09 -0.64
N PRO A 111 0.45 -19.10 -0.07
CA PRO A 111 -0.99 -19.19 0.11
C PRO A 111 -1.71 -19.41 -1.22
N PRO A 112 -2.50 -20.49 -1.39
CA PRO A 112 -3.18 -20.80 -2.65
C PRO A 112 -4.18 -19.72 -3.06
N GLU A 113 -4.75 -18.98 -2.10
CA GLU A 113 -5.69 -17.89 -2.33
C GLU A 113 -5.10 -16.76 -3.15
N LEU A 114 -3.78 -16.60 -3.18
CA LEU A 114 -3.12 -15.62 -4.05
C LEU A 114 -3.37 -15.93 -5.54
N PHE A 115 -3.55 -17.21 -5.88
CA PHE A 115 -3.85 -17.61 -7.23
C PHE A 115 -5.33 -17.50 -7.59
N ASP A 116 -6.21 -17.43 -6.58
CA ASP A 116 -7.62 -17.09 -6.76
C ASP A 116 -7.78 -15.59 -7.03
N LEU A 117 -6.99 -14.76 -6.32
CA LEU A 117 -6.93 -13.30 -6.55
C LEU A 117 -6.28 -12.94 -7.90
N PHE A 118 -5.22 -13.67 -8.27
CA PHE A 118 -4.40 -13.42 -9.48
C PHE A 118 -4.14 -14.70 -10.26
N PRO A 119 -5.14 -15.25 -10.97
CA PRO A 119 -5.03 -16.56 -11.65
C PRO A 119 -3.89 -16.63 -12.66
N VAL A 120 -3.55 -15.51 -13.30
CA VAL A 120 -2.45 -15.42 -14.27
C VAL A 120 -1.10 -15.80 -13.68
N LEU A 121 -0.87 -15.53 -12.40
CA LEU A 121 0.41 -15.85 -11.74
C LEU A 121 0.60 -17.36 -11.60
N LYS A 122 -0.48 -18.12 -11.40
CA LYS A 122 -0.44 -19.59 -11.35
C LYS A 122 0.05 -20.19 -12.66
N GLN A 123 -0.39 -19.61 -13.79
CA GLN A 123 0.01 -20.07 -15.12
C GLN A 123 1.46 -19.72 -15.45
N MET A 124 2.04 -18.75 -14.74
CA MET A 124 3.36 -18.19 -15.03
C MET A 124 4.40 -18.46 -13.95
N LEU A 125 4.17 -19.42 -13.04
CA LEU A 125 5.01 -19.66 -11.85
C LEU A 125 6.50 -19.77 -12.18
N HIS A 126 6.85 -20.45 -13.29
CA HIS A 126 8.23 -20.69 -13.70
C HIS A 126 8.81 -19.61 -14.64
N ARG A 127 8.02 -18.59 -14.99
CA ARG A 127 8.51 -17.45 -15.77
C ARG A 127 9.27 -16.48 -14.89
N ARG A 128 10.27 -15.80 -15.46
CA ARG A 128 10.97 -14.71 -14.77
C ARG A 128 10.03 -13.51 -14.61
N GLY A 129 10.10 -12.83 -13.46
CA GLY A 129 9.30 -11.64 -13.21
C GLY A 129 9.48 -10.55 -14.27
N GLY A 130 10.72 -10.38 -14.77
CA GLY A 130 11.03 -9.41 -15.82
C GLY A 130 10.38 -9.68 -17.18
N ASP A 131 9.95 -10.92 -17.45
CA ASP A 131 9.30 -11.32 -18.70
C ASP A 131 7.78 -11.12 -18.68
N LEU A 132 7.24 -10.65 -17.55
CA LEU A 132 5.83 -10.34 -17.38
C LEU A 132 5.48 -8.96 -17.95
N SER A 133 4.24 -8.78 -18.41
CA SER A 133 3.73 -7.44 -18.73
C SER A 133 3.67 -6.54 -17.48
N GLY A 134 3.63 -5.21 -17.69
CA GLY A 134 3.56 -4.27 -16.57
C GLY A 134 2.41 -4.55 -15.60
N GLY A 135 1.22 -4.89 -16.10
CA GLY A 135 0.08 -5.26 -15.26
C GLY A 135 0.30 -6.57 -14.48
N GLN A 136 0.90 -7.58 -15.12
CA GLN A 136 1.25 -8.83 -14.44
C GLN A 136 2.34 -8.64 -13.36
N GLN A 137 3.31 -7.77 -13.62
CA GLN A 137 4.32 -7.39 -12.63
C GLN A 137 3.67 -6.70 -11.41
N GLN A 138 2.66 -5.86 -11.64
CA GLN A 138 1.91 -5.21 -10.57
C GLN A 138 1.13 -6.23 -9.74
N GLN A 139 0.43 -7.17 -10.40
CA GLN A 139 -0.24 -8.27 -9.72
C GLN A 139 0.74 -9.12 -8.90
N LEU A 140 1.94 -9.40 -9.46
CA LEU A 140 2.99 -10.12 -8.73
C LEU A 140 3.50 -9.34 -7.51
N ALA A 141 3.69 -8.02 -7.63
CA ALA A 141 4.13 -7.17 -6.52
C ALA A 141 3.11 -7.18 -5.37
N ILE A 142 1.82 -7.08 -5.70
CA ILE A 142 0.73 -7.14 -4.71
C ILE A 142 0.67 -8.55 -4.10
N ALA A 143 0.67 -9.61 -4.90
CA ALA A 143 0.65 -10.98 -4.41
C ALA A 143 1.84 -11.30 -3.49
N ARG A 144 3.04 -10.81 -3.82
CA ARG A 144 4.22 -10.93 -2.97
C ARG A 144 4.04 -10.25 -1.62
N ALA A 145 3.48 -9.05 -1.59
CA ALA A 145 3.20 -8.34 -0.33
C ALA A 145 2.14 -9.07 0.51
N LEU A 146 1.16 -9.71 -0.14
CA LEU A 146 0.09 -10.48 0.50
C LEU A 146 0.56 -11.86 1.02
N ALA A 147 1.66 -12.41 0.50
CA ALA A 147 2.13 -13.75 0.86
C ALA A 147 2.35 -13.93 2.38
N ALA A 148 2.83 -12.89 3.06
CA ALA A 148 3.00 -12.89 4.52
C ALA A 148 1.69 -12.68 5.31
N LYS A 149 0.53 -12.56 4.64
CA LYS A 149 -0.79 -12.29 5.26
C LYS A 149 -0.76 -11.03 6.14
N PRO A 150 -0.47 -9.86 5.58
CA PRO A 150 -0.36 -8.63 6.35
C PRO A 150 -1.71 -8.22 6.96
N ARG A 151 -1.66 -7.43 8.04
CA ARG A 151 -2.83 -6.76 8.63
C ARG A 151 -3.10 -5.41 8.00
N LEU A 152 -2.04 -4.77 7.52
CA LEU A 152 -2.04 -3.50 6.80
C LEU A 152 -1.36 -3.70 5.46
N LEU A 153 -2.04 -3.38 4.37
CA LEU A 153 -1.47 -3.33 3.03
C LEU A 153 -1.31 -1.86 2.60
N ILE A 154 -0.09 -1.46 2.30
CA ILE A 154 0.23 -0.13 1.78
C ILE A 154 0.54 -0.27 0.29
N LEU A 155 -0.16 0.51 -0.54
CA LEU A 155 0.00 0.54 -2.00
C LEU A 155 0.38 1.96 -2.45
N ASP A 156 1.53 2.10 -3.12
CA ASP A 156 2.03 3.39 -3.62
C ASP A 156 1.84 3.46 -5.14
N GLU A 157 0.83 4.20 -5.59
CA GLU A 157 0.45 4.43 -6.99
C GLU A 157 0.35 3.12 -7.81
N PRO A 158 -0.47 2.14 -7.38
CA PRO A 158 -0.52 0.83 -8.01
C PRO A 158 -1.09 0.84 -9.43
N THR A 159 -1.70 1.94 -9.88
CA THR A 159 -2.30 2.08 -11.22
C THR A 159 -1.34 2.65 -12.25
N GLU A 160 -0.17 3.15 -11.84
CA GLU A 160 0.77 3.84 -12.73
C GLU A 160 1.28 2.93 -13.87
N GLY A 161 1.08 3.37 -15.12
CA GLY A 161 1.52 2.64 -16.30
C GLY A 161 0.83 1.29 -16.52
N ILE A 162 -0.40 1.13 -16.03
CA ILE A 162 -1.20 -0.09 -16.09
C ILE A 162 -2.39 0.10 -17.05
N GLN A 163 -2.74 -0.96 -17.76
CA GLN A 163 -3.92 -0.96 -18.65
C GLN A 163 -5.23 -0.91 -17.84
N PRO A 164 -6.28 -0.23 -18.34
CA PRO A 164 -7.55 -0.06 -17.63
C PRO A 164 -8.21 -1.35 -17.14
N SER A 165 -8.09 -2.45 -17.91
CA SER A 165 -8.65 -3.75 -17.52
C SER A 165 -7.98 -4.31 -16.25
N ILE A 166 -6.66 -4.16 -16.14
CA ILE A 166 -5.90 -4.61 -14.98
C ILE A 166 -6.14 -3.70 -13.77
N ILE A 167 -6.32 -2.39 -14.00
CA ILE A 167 -6.70 -1.44 -12.93
C ILE A 167 -7.99 -1.88 -12.26
N LYS A 168 -9.01 -2.25 -13.04
CA LYS A 168 -10.28 -2.76 -12.51
C LYS A 168 -10.10 -4.06 -11.70
N ASP A 169 -9.25 -4.98 -12.18
CA ASP A 169 -8.96 -6.21 -11.46
C ASP A 169 -8.26 -5.92 -10.11
N ILE A 170 -7.29 -5.01 -10.10
CA ILE A 170 -6.61 -4.56 -8.87
C ILE A 170 -7.62 -3.91 -7.90
N GLY A 171 -8.50 -3.04 -8.39
CA GLY A 171 -9.55 -2.40 -7.58
C GLY A 171 -10.45 -3.43 -6.90
N ARG A 172 -10.91 -4.44 -7.66
CA ARG A 172 -11.72 -5.54 -7.12
C ARG A 172 -10.98 -6.31 -6.02
N VAL A 173 -9.70 -6.60 -6.24
CA VAL A 173 -8.87 -7.28 -5.23
C VAL A 173 -8.72 -6.41 -3.98
N ILE A 174 -8.47 -5.11 -4.10
CA ILE A 174 -8.35 -4.19 -2.95
C ILE A 174 -9.63 -4.21 -2.11
N LEU A 175 -10.81 -4.07 -2.74
CA LEU A 175 -12.10 -4.13 -2.04
C LEU A 175 -12.32 -5.49 -1.37
N GLN A 176 -12.02 -6.59 -2.06
CA GLN A 176 -12.13 -7.94 -1.48
C GLN A 176 -11.21 -8.12 -0.26
N LEU A 177 -9.99 -7.59 -0.30
CA LEU A 177 -9.04 -7.67 0.83
C LEU A 177 -9.52 -6.88 2.04
N ALA A 178 -10.14 -5.73 1.84
CA ALA A 178 -10.73 -4.94 2.91
C ALA A 178 -11.99 -5.63 3.48
N ASP A 179 -12.93 -6.03 2.64
CA ASP A 179 -14.24 -6.53 3.07
C ASP A 179 -14.17 -7.97 3.62
N VAL A 180 -13.57 -8.89 2.88
CA VAL A 180 -13.51 -10.32 3.22
C VAL A 180 -12.15 -10.71 3.79
N GLY A 181 -11.08 -10.08 3.29
CA GLY A 181 -9.70 -10.38 3.65
C GLY A 181 -9.13 -11.61 2.95
N LEU A 182 -7.93 -12.02 3.41
CA LEU A 182 -7.29 -13.26 3.00
C LEU A 182 -7.56 -14.31 4.08
N GLN A 183 -8.20 -15.43 3.72
CA GLN A 183 -8.65 -16.47 4.67
C GLN A 183 -9.53 -15.92 5.82
N GLY A 184 -10.42 -14.96 5.52
CA GLY A 184 -11.31 -14.35 6.51
C GLY A 184 -10.66 -13.29 7.41
N HIS A 185 -9.39 -12.97 7.20
CA HIS A 185 -8.70 -11.91 7.92
C HIS A 185 -8.77 -10.61 7.11
N ARG A 186 -9.71 -9.74 7.44
CA ARG A 186 -9.83 -8.40 6.86
C ARG A 186 -8.55 -7.60 7.06
N MET A 187 -8.19 -6.81 6.06
CA MET A 187 -7.01 -5.94 6.11
C MET A 187 -7.42 -4.47 6.24
N ALA A 188 -6.56 -3.66 6.84
CA ALA A 188 -6.55 -2.24 6.56
C ALA A 188 -5.80 -2.02 5.24
N VAL A 189 -6.32 -1.19 4.35
CA VAL A 189 -5.62 -0.82 3.11
C VAL A 189 -5.36 0.68 3.14
N LEU A 190 -4.08 1.07 2.99
CA LEU A 190 -3.67 2.45 2.75
C LEU A 190 -3.25 2.57 1.29
N LEU A 191 -4.10 3.19 0.49
CA LEU A 191 -3.92 3.38 -0.94
C LEU A 191 -3.47 4.81 -1.24
N CYS A 192 -2.23 4.97 -1.72
CA CYS A 192 -1.73 6.24 -2.22
C CYS A 192 -1.98 6.32 -3.71
N GLU A 193 -2.68 7.38 -4.18
CA GLU A 193 -3.05 7.52 -5.58
C GLU A 193 -3.10 8.97 -6.04
N GLN A 194 -2.97 9.15 -7.36
CA GLN A 194 -3.24 10.38 -8.07
C GLN A 194 -4.45 10.25 -9.01
N TYR A 195 -4.77 9.03 -9.42
CA TYR A 195 -5.92 8.76 -10.28
C TYR A 195 -7.20 8.85 -9.43
N TYR A 196 -7.82 10.04 -9.48
CA TYR A 196 -8.96 10.40 -8.63
C TYR A 196 -10.13 9.43 -8.76
N ASP A 197 -10.55 9.09 -9.98
CA ASP A 197 -11.73 8.25 -10.20
C ASP A 197 -11.56 6.85 -9.59
N PHE A 198 -10.36 6.27 -9.70
CA PHE A 198 -10.03 4.99 -9.07
C PHE A 198 -10.02 5.10 -7.55
N ALA A 199 -9.46 6.18 -7.02
CA ALA A 199 -9.43 6.44 -5.59
C ALA A 199 -10.84 6.64 -5.01
N GLU A 200 -11.69 7.43 -5.69
CA GLU A 200 -13.08 7.69 -5.29
C GLU A 200 -13.91 6.40 -5.25
N GLU A 201 -13.74 5.52 -6.24
CA GLU A 201 -14.46 4.24 -6.32
C GLU A 201 -14.16 3.32 -5.13
N LEU A 202 -12.94 3.39 -4.57
CA LEU A 202 -12.48 2.46 -3.55
C LEU A 202 -12.53 3.02 -2.13
N ALA A 203 -12.61 4.34 -1.95
CA ALA A 203 -12.40 5.00 -0.68
C ALA A 203 -13.54 4.79 0.33
N ASP A 204 -13.24 4.20 1.48
CA ASP A 204 -14.06 4.34 2.70
C ASP A 204 -13.72 5.65 3.42
N GLN A 205 -12.42 6.00 3.46
CA GLN A 205 -11.88 7.24 4.01
C GLN A 205 -10.90 7.87 3.04
N TYR A 206 -10.82 9.19 3.04
CA TYR A 206 -9.82 9.90 2.26
C TYR A 206 -9.01 10.89 3.10
N LEU A 207 -7.77 11.09 2.68
CA LEU A 207 -6.90 12.18 3.12
C LEU A 207 -6.31 12.86 1.88
N VAL A 208 -6.20 14.18 1.94
CA VAL A 208 -5.51 14.96 0.91
C VAL A 208 -4.25 15.56 1.52
N MET A 209 -3.11 15.30 0.89
CA MET A 209 -1.84 15.94 1.26
C MET A 209 -1.51 17.09 0.34
N ASP A 210 -1.03 18.18 0.93
CA ASP A 210 -0.35 19.26 0.24
C ASP A 210 0.82 19.77 1.10
N ARG A 211 1.93 20.12 0.46
CA ARG A 211 3.14 20.69 1.08
C ARG A 211 3.59 19.99 2.37
N GLY A 212 3.47 18.67 2.38
CA GLY A 212 3.92 17.83 3.49
C GLY A 212 2.94 17.70 4.66
N GLY A 213 1.76 18.28 4.59
CA GLY A 213 0.71 18.19 5.60
C GLY A 213 -0.59 17.60 5.05
N VAL A 214 -1.50 17.17 5.93
CA VAL A 214 -2.86 16.77 5.58
C VAL A 214 -3.75 18.01 5.62
N ILE A 215 -4.34 18.38 4.48
CA ILE A 215 -5.17 19.59 4.33
C ILE A 215 -6.68 19.30 4.33
N ALA A 216 -7.08 18.07 4.01
CA ALA A 216 -8.47 17.65 4.04
C ALA A 216 -8.57 16.16 4.39
N ARG A 217 -9.66 15.76 5.01
CA ARG A 217 -10.00 14.38 5.32
C ARG A 217 -11.50 14.19 5.47
N GLY A 218 -11.97 12.97 5.31
CA GLY A 218 -13.38 12.62 5.50
C GLY A 218 -13.73 11.24 4.97
N PRO A 219 -15.00 10.86 5.09
CA PRO A 219 -15.51 9.62 4.49
C PRO A 219 -15.49 9.69 2.96
N GLY A 220 -15.21 8.56 2.32
CA GLY A 220 -15.05 8.48 0.86
C GLY A 220 -16.27 8.98 0.07
N ASN A 221 -17.49 8.70 0.55
CA ASN A 221 -18.73 9.13 -0.08
C ASN A 221 -18.92 10.67 -0.13
N GLU A 222 -18.13 11.45 0.60
CA GLU A 222 -18.16 12.91 0.55
C GLU A 222 -17.18 13.52 -0.47
N MET A 223 -16.28 12.72 -1.05
CA MET A 223 -15.21 13.21 -1.94
C MET A 223 -15.76 14.04 -3.10
N LYS A 224 -16.81 13.54 -3.76
CA LYS A 224 -17.45 14.21 -4.89
C LYS A 224 -18.14 15.51 -4.46
N ALA A 225 -18.93 15.46 -3.37
CA ALA A 225 -19.66 16.63 -2.87
C ALA A 225 -18.71 17.75 -2.41
N LYS A 226 -17.55 17.40 -1.87
CA LYS A 226 -16.50 18.33 -1.43
C LYS A 226 -15.52 18.74 -2.54
N ASN A 227 -15.76 18.28 -3.79
CA ASN A 227 -14.90 18.57 -4.94
C ASN A 227 -13.41 18.28 -4.68
N ILE A 228 -13.12 17.14 -4.06
CA ILE A 228 -11.75 16.74 -3.70
C ILE A 228 -10.85 16.63 -4.93
N GLN A 229 -11.41 16.35 -6.10
CA GLN A 229 -10.70 16.27 -7.37
C GLN A 229 -9.82 17.51 -7.66
N GLN A 230 -10.25 18.71 -7.27
CA GLN A 230 -9.49 19.95 -7.47
C GLN A 230 -8.09 19.94 -6.83
N TRP A 231 -7.88 19.16 -5.78
CA TRP A 231 -6.61 19.06 -5.06
C TRP A 231 -5.63 18.06 -5.70
N VAL A 232 -6.12 17.23 -6.62
CA VAL A 232 -5.35 16.18 -7.30
C VAL A 232 -5.13 16.53 -8.78
N ALA A 233 -6.08 17.27 -9.39
CA ALA A 233 -5.97 17.73 -10.77
C ALA A 233 -4.73 18.61 -10.98
N ILE A 234 -4.07 18.40 -12.12
CA ILE A 234 -2.92 19.19 -12.59
C ILE A 234 -3.43 20.49 -13.21
#